data_e16086f228747e65b5ced1581d7051d9
#
_entry.id   e16086f228747e65b5ced1581d7051d9
#
_cell.length_a   1.000
_cell.length_b   1.000
_cell.length_c   1.000
_cell.angle_alpha   90.00
_cell.angle_beta   90.00
_cell.angle_gamma   90.00
#
_symmetry.space_group_name_H-M   'P 1'
#
loop_
_entity.id
_entity.type
_entity.pdbx_description
1 polymer ?
#
loop_
_entity_poly.entity_id
_entity_poly.type
_entity_poly.pdbx_seq_one_letter_code
_entity_poly.pdbx_strand_id
1 'polypeptide(L)'
;MFWDKIKDAFSSEKSVDNKENKEVETVKNRFTMLVKGCKDKGSIILEGDVHGTVSKEEVTVLFKTGKVSHLKIAKIADSAGNDLEVIKDSYANIGFEHIDESDDFKYALLTNIEFQIESDVNKAVENPYILGLLYEYDNYYKDEDFVNLFFREMVSAHYLLPIHMSGDFNGSGETVLKKDTKINIYGINLEGGVNALPVFTDWTALKNWADKGPANWKQETIIVRFPDILGCLKNDGGFIINPYGPTSFYMNSENINSIVNSPGYQSQFGEAVIEKKVTKGGDENLLVYPSDNEEVSAIKKRLIAFGNAHSEINLIDMMLRVDETGTKSYLIIMDIDDEDVRKYYKSVYESCRDLLREVVYLDFATLKQADFASNMMKQEPLYKKH
;
A
#
# COMPACT_ATOMS: atom_id res chain seq x y z
N MET A 1 20.95 12.56 3.70
CA MET A 1 19.49 12.65 3.87
C MET A 1 18.80 11.28 3.98
N PHE A 2 18.70 10.43 2.95
CA PHE A 2 18.07 9.10 3.07
C PHE A 2 18.85 8.15 4.01
N TRP A 3 20.14 8.06 3.83
CA TRP A 3 21.03 7.25 4.68
C TRP A 3 21.16 7.74 6.12
N ASP A 4 21.02 9.04 6.35
CA ASP A 4 21.00 9.60 7.70
C ASP A 4 19.70 9.19 8.43
N LYS A 5 18.56 9.17 7.73
CA LYS A 5 17.27 8.69 8.28
C LYS A 5 17.30 7.19 8.61
N ILE A 6 17.96 6.36 7.79
CA ILE A 6 18.15 4.93 8.10
C ILE A 6 18.99 4.78 9.36
N LYS A 7 20.10 5.54 9.48
CA LYS A 7 20.96 5.50 10.67
C LYS A 7 20.22 5.96 11.93
N ASP A 8 19.40 6.99 11.84
CA ASP A 8 18.62 7.50 12.97
C ASP A 8 17.51 6.53 13.40
N ALA A 9 16.87 5.84 12.45
CA ALA A 9 15.86 4.81 12.73
C ALA A 9 16.44 3.60 13.48
N PHE A 10 17.67 3.19 13.14
CA PHE A 10 18.36 2.09 13.83
C PHE A 10 19.02 2.48 15.15
N SER A 11 19.22 3.79 15.42
CA SER A 11 19.86 4.26 16.67
C SER A 11 18.88 4.49 17.83
N SER A 12 17.57 4.44 17.59
CA SER A 12 16.55 4.82 18.58
C SER A 12 15.86 3.65 19.29
N GLU A 13 16.15 2.39 18.96
CA GLU A 13 15.46 1.25 19.57
C GLU A 13 16.22 0.67 20.78
N LYS A 14 15.48 0.52 21.87
CA LYS A 14 15.93 -0.10 23.13
C LYS A 14 15.95 -1.63 23.00
N SER A 15 16.97 -2.23 23.61
CA SER A 15 17.19 -3.68 23.73
C SER A 15 15.91 -4.46 24.07
N VAL A 16 15.57 -5.42 23.21
CA VAL A 16 14.62 -6.49 23.52
C VAL A 16 15.39 -7.81 23.55
N ASP A 17 15.22 -8.53 24.64
CA ASP A 17 15.89 -9.80 24.95
C ASP A 17 15.71 -10.87 23.87
N ASN A 18 16.79 -11.63 23.65
CA ASN A 18 16.89 -12.86 22.87
C ASN A 18 15.66 -13.74 22.98
N LYS A 19 14.93 -13.90 21.91
CA LYS A 19 14.11 -15.09 21.70
C LYS A 19 14.54 -15.77 20.40
N GLU A 20 14.83 -17.05 20.58
CA GLU A 20 15.24 -18.05 19.63
C GLU A 20 14.70 -17.84 18.19
N ASN A 21 15.59 -18.06 17.22
CA ASN A 21 15.24 -18.28 15.81
C ASN A 21 14.06 -19.27 15.73
N LYS A 22 12.84 -18.76 15.71
CA LYS A 22 11.73 -19.51 15.16
C LYS A 22 12.02 -19.60 13.66
N GLU A 23 12.41 -20.78 13.22
CA GLU A 23 12.27 -21.17 11.83
C GLU A 23 10.93 -20.64 11.34
N VAL A 24 10.94 -19.87 10.25
CA VAL A 24 9.72 -19.47 9.55
C VAL A 24 9.07 -20.80 9.17
N GLU A 25 8.08 -21.23 9.96
CA GLU A 25 7.23 -22.35 9.60
C GLU A 25 6.72 -22.02 8.21
N THR A 26 7.16 -22.81 7.23
CA THR A 26 6.62 -22.73 5.89
C THR A 26 5.13 -23.02 6.03
N VAL A 27 4.31 -21.96 5.95
CA VAL A 27 2.85 -22.09 5.97
C VAL A 27 2.49 -23.02 4.82
N LYS A 28 2.13 -24.25 5.17
CA LYS A 28 1.96 -25.37 4.22
C LYS A 28 0.90 -25.11 3.14
N ASN A 29 0.06 -24.09 3.29
CA ASN A 29 -1.10 -23.85 2.44
C ASN A 29 -1.34 -22.35 2.19
N ARG A 30 -0.32 -21.55 1.89
CA ARG A 30 -0.49 -20.14 1.52
C ARG A 30 -1.28 -20.03 0.22
N PHE A 31 -2.22 -19.07 0.16
CA PHE A 31 -2.88 -18.72 -1.10
C PHE A 31 -3.26 -17.25 -1.18
N THR A 32 -3.44 -16.80 -2.41
CA THR A 32 -4.14 -15.57 -2.79
C THR A 32 -5.13 -15.87 -3.91
N MET A 33 -6.27 -15.19 -3.90
CA MET A 33 -7.25 -15.21 -4.98
C MET A 33 -7.84 -13.82 -5.14
N LEU A 34 -7.55 -13.16 -6.25
CA LEU A 34 -8.23 -11.91 -6.58
C LEU A 34 -9.61 -12.22 -7.15
N VAL A 35 -10.64 -11.57 -6.61
CA VAL A 35 -12.03 -11.78 -7.06
C VAL A 35 -12.22 -11.18 -8.44
N LYS A 36 -12.56 -12.04 -9.42
CA LYS A 36 -12.84 -11.70 -10.81
C LYS A 36 -14.32 -11.48 -11.06
N GLY A 37 -15.17 -12.17 -10.30
CA GLY A 37 -16.61 -12.10 -10.42
C GLY A 37 -17.32 -12.49 -9.13
N CYS A 38 -18.57 -12.07 -9.05
CA CYS A 38 -19.49 -12.41 -7.97
C CYS A 38 -20.80 -12.90 -8.57
N LYS A 39 -21.26 -14.09 -8.16
CA LYS A 39 -22.55 -14.66 -8.61
C LYS A 39 -23.51 -14.66 -7.46
N ASP A 40 -24.68 -14.06 -7.66
CA ASP A 40 -25.79 -14.13 -6.74
C ASP A 40 -26.82 -15.15 -7.26
N LYS A 41 -26.96 -16.28 -6.55
CA LYS A 41 -28.01 -17.30 -6.75
C LYS A 41 -28.64 -17.70 -5.42
N GLY A 42 -28.94 -16.72 -4.56
CA GLY A 42 -29.42 -16.95 -3.20
C GLY A 42 -28.30 -17.19 -2.19
N SER A 43 -27.03 -17.22 -2.64
CA SER A 43 -25.82 -17.12 -1.83
C SER A 43 -24.71 -16.54 -2.70
N ILE A 44 -23.95 -15.62 -2.16
CA ILE A 44 -22.83 -14.99 -2.88
C ILE A 44 -21.72 -16.01 -3.07
N ILE A 45 -21.30 -16.18 -4.32
CA ILE A 45 -20.17 -17.02 -4.71
C ILE A 45 -19.13 -16.11 -5.37
N LEU A 46 -17.95 -16.04 -4.78
CA LEU A 46 -16.81 -15.31 -5.31
C LEU A 46 -16.00 -16.24 -6.22
N GLU A 47 -15.62 -15.73 -7.37
CA GLU A 47 -14.88 -16.50 -8.36
C GLU A 47 -13.56 -15.85 -8.73
N GLY A 48 -12.52 -16.66 -8.96
CA GLY A 48 -11.18 -16.21 -9.35
C GLY A 48 -10.17 -17.35 -9.45
N ASP A 49 -8.95 -17.00 -9.86
CA ASP A 49 -7.83 -17.95 -9.87
C ASP A 49 -7.17 -17.99 -8.49
N VAL A 50 -7.07 -19.19 -7.94
CA VAL A 50 -6.34 -19.48 -6.71
C VAL A 50 -4.87 -19.67 -7.05
N HIS A 51 -4.01 -18.91 -6.43
CA HIS A 51 -2.56 -19.07 -6.45
C HIS A 51 -2.12 -19.60 -5.09
N GLY A 52 -1.69 -20.84 -5.05
CA GLY A 52 -1.42 -21.62 -3.84
C GLY A 52 -2.52 -22.64 -3.56
N THR A 53 -2.75 -22.96 -2.28
CA THR A 53 -3.70 -24.00 -1.87
C THR A 53 -4.71 -23.45 -0.88
N VAL A 54 -6.00 -23.58 -1.17
CA VAL A 54 -7.11 -23.19 -0.29
C VAL A 54 -7.94 -24.41 0.09
N SER A 55 -8.36 -24.46 1.35
CA SER A 55 -9.29 -25.42 1.94
C SER A 55 -10.48 -24.71 2.60
N LYS A 56 -11.45 -25.47 3.11
CA LYS A 56 -12.61 -24.90 3.83
C LYS A 56 -12.18 -24.43 5.22
N GLU A 57 -11.60 -23.24 5.27
CA GLU A 57 -11.07 -22.59 6.47
C GLU A 57 -11.58 -21.13 6.60
N GLU A 58 -11.22 -20.46 7.66
CA GLU A 58 -11.40 -19.02 7.79
C GLU A 58 -10.34 -18.31 6.95
N VAL A 59 -10.78 -17.33 6.17
CA VAL A 59 -9.92 -16.54 5.29
C VAL A 59 -10.15 -15.06 5.50
N THR A 60 -9.15 -14.28 5.19
CA THR A 60 -9.23 -12.82 5.20
C THR A 60 -9.63 -12.32 3.81
N VAL A 61 -10.59 -11.41 3.76
CA VAL A 61 -10.98 -10.69 2.56
C VAL A 61 -10.54 -9.24 2.71
N LEU A 62 -9.70 -8.81 1.78
CA LEU A 62 -9.22 -7.44 1.65
C LEU A 62 -9.97 -6.76 0.51
N PHE A 63 -10.73 -5.73 0.82
CA PHE A 63 -11.46 -4.95 -0.17
C PHE A 63 -10.59 -3.81 -0.72
N LYS A 64 -10.85 -3.41 -1.95
CA LYS A 64 -10.19 -2.24 -2.58
C LYS A 64 -10.35 -0.93 -1.77
N THR A 65 -11.35 -0.87 -0.88
CA THR A 65 -11.59 0.24 0.05
C THR A 65 -10.67 0.21 1.27
N GLY A 66 -9.88 -0.86 1.46
CA GLY A 66 -9.10 -1.12 2.66
C GLY A 66 -9.89 -1.76 3.80
N LYS A 67 -11.22 -2.01 3.63
CA LYS A 67 -12.00 -2.83 4.56
C LYS A 67 -11.39 -4.23 4.63
N VAL A 68 -11.35 -4.80 5.82
CA VAL A 68 -10.91 -6.17 6.09
C VAL A 68 -12.07 -6.93 6.71
N SER A 69 -12.34 -8.14 6.21
CA SER A 69 -13.33 -9.05 6.77
C SER A 69 -12.72 -10.45 6.92
N HIS A 70 -13.15 -11.18 7.92
CA HIS A 70 -12.79 -12.58 8.13
C HIS A 70 -14.04 -13.43 7.84
N LEU A 71 -13.94 -14.32 6.87
CA LEU A 71 -15.06 -15.11 6.40
C LEU A 71 -14.70 -16.60 6.43
N LYS A 72 -15.67 -17.43 6.79
CA LYS A 72 -15.51 -18.89 6.78
C LYS A 72 -16.02 -19.47 5.46
N ILE A 73 -15.16 -20.18 4.77
CA ILE A 73 -15.50 -20.86 3.52
C ILE A 73 -16.45 -22.01 3.83
N ALA A 74 -17.66 -21.97 3.23
CA ALA A 74 -18.65 -23.03 3.30
C ALA A 74 -18.52 -24.01 2.13
N LYS A 75 -18.16 -23.50 0.95
CA LYS A 75 -18.10 -24.28 -0.28
C LYS A 75 -16.93 -23.87 -1.15
N ILE A 76 -16.26 -24.87 -1.73
CA ILE A 76 -15.29 -24.70 -2.80
C ILE A 76 -15.75 -25.55 -3.97
N ALA A 77 -15.76 -24.99 -5.17
CA ALA A 77 -16.05 -25.74 -6.38
C ALA A 77 -15.09 -25.34 -7.51
N ASP A 78 -14.82 -26.27 -8.41
CA ASP A 78 -14.05 -26.01 -9.63
C ASP A 78 -14.84 -25.18 -10.67
N SER A 79 -14.25 -24.91 -11.81
CA SER A 79 -14.89 -24.21 -12.93
C SER A 79 -16.10 -24.94 -13.52
N ALA A 80 -16.17 -26.25 -13.36
CA ALA A 80 -17.30 -27.10 -13.79
C ALA A 80 -18.44 -27.15 -12.76
N GLY A 81 -18.21 -26.64 -11.53
CA GLY A 81 -19.15 -26.63 -10.43
C GLY A 81 -19.09 -27.87 -9.53
N ASN A 82 -18.09 -28.73 -9.69
CA ASN A 82 -17.89 -29.87 -8.82
C ASN A 82 -17.38 -29.43 -7.46
N ASP A 83 -18.00 -29.93 -6.39
CA ASP A 83 -17.61 -29.61 -5.01
C ASP A 83 -16.27 -30.28 -4.66
N LEU A 84 -15.40 -29.49 -4.02
CA LEU A 84 -14.06 -29.89 -3.61
C LEU A 84 -13.83 -29.56 -2.13
N GLU A 85 -12.98 -30.33 -1.46
CA GLU A 85 -12.48 -29.98 -0.12
C GLU A 85 -11.25 -29.05 -0.18
N VAL A 86 -10.45 -29.18 -1.22
CA VAL A 86 -9.22 -28.41 -1.44
C VAL A 86 -9.06 -28.11 -2.93
N ILE A 87 -8.60 -26.93 -3.26
CA ILE A 87 -8.20 -26.55 -4.61
C ILE A 87 -6.82 -25.91 -4.60
N LYS A 88 -6.03 -26.15 -5.66
CA LYS A 88 -4.66 -25.67 -5.79
C LYS A 88 -4.40 -25.15 -7.18
N ASP A 89 -3.79 -23.94 -7.25
CA ASP A 89 -3.29 -23.31 -8.49
C ASP A 89 -4.28 -23.44 -9.66
N SER A 90 -5.56 -23.11 -9.40
CA SER A 90 -6.65 -23.30 -10.35
C SER A 90 -7.81 -22.33 -10.09
N TYR A 91 -8.66 -22.18 -11.08
CA TYR A 91 -9.88 -21.37 -10.96
C TYR A 91 -10.86 -22.01 -9.96
N ALA A 92 -11.43 -21.18 -9.08
CA ALA A 92 -12.34 -21.60 -8.02
C ALA A 92 -13.62 -20.73 -7.97
N ASN A 93 -14.70 -21.39 -7.52
CA ASN A 93 -15.92 -20.75 -7.05
C ASN A 93 -16.00 -20.97 -5.54
N ILE A 94 -15.96 -19.91 -4.75
CA ILE A 94 -15.91 -19.96 -3.28
C ILE A 94 -17.16 -19.32 -2.69
N GLY A 95 -17.95 -20.11 -1.93
CA GLY A 95 -19.10 -19.68 -1.17
C GLY A 95 -18.79 -19.59 0.33
N PHE A 96 -19.48 -18.70 1.05
CA PHE A 96 -19.25 -18.44 2.46
C PHE A 96 -20.49 -18.71 3.30
N GLU A 97 -20.31 -18.96 4.61
CA GLU A 97 -21.42 -19.19 5.55
C GLU A 97 -22.27 -17.91 5.69
N HIS A 98 -21.63 -16.76 5.80
CA HIS A 98 -22.25 -15.45 5.90
C HIS A 98 -21.41 -14.45 5.13
N ILE A 99 -22.05 -13.59 4.37
CA ILE A 99 -21.41 -12.53 3.59
C ILE A 99 -22.35 -11.31 3.55
N ASP A 100 -21.79 -10.12 3.61
CA ASP A 100 -22.54 -8.87 3.45
C ASP A 100 -22.73 -8.60 1.95
N GLU A 101 -23.97 -8.70 1.47
CA GLU A 101 -24.33 -8.49 0.07
C GLU A 101 -24.12 -7.04 -0.40
N SER A 102 -23.98 -6.08 0.54
CA SER A 102 -23.70 -4.68 0.22
C SER A 102 -22.24 -4.41 -0.12
N ASP A 103 -21.33 -5.37 0.09
CA ASP A 103 -19.90 -5.20 -0.15
C ASP A 103 -19.58 -5.28 -1.67
N ASP A 104 -18.72 -4.38 -2.12
CA ASP A 104 -18.16 -4.42 -3.48
C ASP A 104 -16.95 -5.36 -3.53
N PHE A 105 -17.17 -6.55 -4.07
CA PHE A 105 -16.14 -7.59 -4.20
C PHE A 105 -15.26 -7.43 -5.45
N LYS A 106 -15.50 -6.46 -6.33
CA LYS A 106 -14.65 -6.25 -7.52
C LYS A 106 -13.21 -5.99 -7.09
N TYR A 107 -12.31 -6.88 -7.48
CA TYR A 107 -10.89 -6.88 -7.10
C TYR A 107 -10.61 -7.03 -5.60
N ALA A 108 -11.56 -7.52 -4.80
CA ALA A 108 -11.24 -7.94 -3.44
C ALA A 108 -10.27 -9.12 -3.47
N LEU A 109 -9.40 -9.21 -2.46
CA LEU A 109 -8.46 -10.32 -2.32
C LEU A 109 -8.92 -11.27 -1.21
N LEU A 110 -8.98 -12.56 -1.52
CA LEU A 110 -9.09 -13.63 -0.53
C LEU A 110 -7.70 -14.19 -0.25
N THR A 111 -7.37 -14.37 1.03
CA THR A 111 -6.08 -14.93 1.44
C THR A 111 -6.13 -15.54 2.84
N ASN A 112 -5.26 -16.49 3.13
CA ASN A 112 -4.92 -16.93 4.47
C ASN A 112 -3.52 -16.47 4.92
N ILE A 113 -2.88 -15.60 4.13
CA ILE A 113 -1.60 -15.02 4.50
C ILE A 113 -1.86 -13.94 5.55
N GLU A 114 -1.24 -14.08 6.72
CA GLU A 114 -1.24 -13.02 7.72
C GLU A 114 -0.49 -11.80 7.17
N PHE A 115 -1.06 -10.64 7.35
CA PHE A 115 -0.46 -9.37 6.92
C PHE A 115 -0.68 -8.32 7.99
N GLN A 116 0.06 -7.23 7.88
CA GLN A 116 -0.01 -6.13 8.83
C GLN A 116 -0.43 -4.86 8.12
N ILE A 117 -1.38 -4.16 8.71
CA ILE A 117 -1.81 -2.83 8.25
C ILE A 117 -0.74 -1.79 8.65
N GLU A 118 -0.09 -2.00 9.80
CA GLU A 118 1.00 -1.15 10.29
C GLU A 118 2.33 -1.90 10.24
N SER A 119 3.41 -1.18 9.91
CA SER A 119 4.75 -1.78 9.89
C SER A 119 5.23 -2.08 11.32
N ASP A 120 5.35 -3.34 11.64
CA ASP A 120 5.97 -3.84 12.85
C ASP A 120 7.25 -4.57 12.45
N VAL A 121 8.41 -4.04 12.82
CA VAL A 121 9.73 -4.61 12.49
C VAL A 121 9.95 -6.01 13.06
N ASN A 122 9.13 -6.41 14.05
CA ASN A 122 9.21 -7.73 14.67
C ASN A 122 8.40 -8.80 13.92
N LYS A 123 7.68 -8.41 12.88
CA LYS A 123 6.86 -9.32 12.09
C LYS A 123 7.37 -9.41 10.65
N ALA A 124 7.13 -10.55 10.03
CA ALA A 124 7.50 -10.76 8.64
C ALA A 124 6.78 -9.78 7.72
N VAL A 125 7.49 -9.23 6.74
CA VAL A 125 6.87 -8.43 5.67
C VAL A 125 6.06 -9.37 4.79
N GLU A 126 4.78 -9.05 4.65
CA GLU A 126 3.83 -9.77 3.82
C GLU A 126 2.90 -8.78 3.13
N ASN A 127 2.80 -8.88 1.82
CA ASN A 127 1.95 -8.01 0.99
C ASN A 127 1.00 -8.85 0.11
N PRO A 128 0.03 -9.57 0.70
CA PRO A 128 -0.82 -10.47 -0.07
C PRO A 128 -1.64 -9.74 -1.14
N TYR A 129 -2.04 -8.50 -0.91
CA TYR A 129 -2.84 -7.78 -1.88
C TYR A 129 -2.04 -7.44 -3.14
N ILE A 130 -0.85 -6.84 -2.98
CA ILE A 130 -0.01 -6.57 -4.16
C ILE A 130 0.38 -7.87 -4.88
N LEU A 131 0.57 -8.96 -4.13
CA LEU A 131 0.87 -10.27 -4.70
C LEU A 131 -0.29 -10.78 -5.58
N GLY A 132 -1.53 -10.71 -5.08
CA GLY A 132 -2.71 -11.07 -5.87
C GLY A 132 -2.91 -10.20 -7.12
N LEU A 133 -2.66 -8.89 -6.99
CA LEU A 133 -2.72 -7.96 -8.13
C LEU A 133 -1.63 -8.24 -9.16
N LEU A 134 -0.41 -8.61 -8.73
CA LEU A 134 0.68 -9.00 -9.62
C LEU A 134 0.35 -10.26 -10.43
N TYR A 135 -0.28 -11.26 -9.82
CA TYR A 135 -0.71 -12.47 -10.55
C TYR A 135 -1.72 -12.16 -11.65
N GLU A 136 -2.56 -11.15 -11.44
CA GLU A 136 -3.65 -10.82 -12.36
C GLU A 136 -3.34 -9.62 -13.29
N TYR A 137 -2.15 -9.03 -13.19
CA TYR A 137 -1.81 -7.82 -13.92
C TYR A 137 -1.99 -7.96 -15.44
N ASP A 138 -1.53 -9.04 -16.03
CA ASP A 138 -1.64 -9.30 -17.48
C ASP A 138 -3.10 -9.45 -17.94
N ASN A 139 -4.00 -9.84 -17.05
CA ASN A 139 -5.42 -9.97 -17.34
C ASN A 139 -6.16 -8.62 -17.31
N TYR A 140 -5.70 -7.67 -16.47
CA TYR A 140 -6.43 -6.44 -16.16
C TYR A 140 -5.67 -5.14 -16.38
N TYR A 141 -4.48 -5.16 -17.01
CA TYR A 141 -3.68 -3.93 -17.22
C TYR A 141 -4.37 -2.85 -18.06
N LYS A 142 -5.51 -3.16 -18.72
CA LYS A 142 -6.34 -2.20 -19.48
C LYS A 142 -7.55 -1.69 -18.68
N ASP A 143 -7.85 -2.28 -17.52
CA ASP A 143 -8.91 -1.79 -16.63
C ASP A 143 -8.31 -0.69 -15.74
N GLU A 144 -8.82 0.50 -15.89
CA GLU A 144 -8.31 1.69 -15.21
C GLU A 144 -8.46 1.60 -13.68
N ASP A 145 -9.58 1.04 -13.20
CA ASP A 145 -9.80 0.81 -11.77
C ASP A 145 -8.77 -0.16 -11.19
N PHE A 146 -8.46 -1.22 -11.95
CA PHE A 146 -7.44 -2.20 -11.55
C PHE A 146 -6.04 -1.58 -11.50
N VAL A 147 -5.67 -0.83 -12.54
CA VAL A 147 -4.34 -0.19 -12.62
C VAL A 147 -4.16 0.83 -11.51
N ASN A 148 -5.18 1.64 -11.23
CA ASN A 148 -5.16 2.60 -10.13
C ASN A 148 -5.03 1.90 -8.76
N LEU A 149 -5.78 0.80 -8.55
CA LEU A 149 -5.67 -0.02 -7.36
C LEU A 149 -4.27 -0.62 -7.22
N PHE A 150 -3.73 -1.20 -8.31
CA PHE A 150 -2.40 -1.79 -8.34
C PHE A 150 -1.31 -0.79 -7.94
N PHE A 151 -1.30 0.40 -8.54
CA PHE A 151 -0.30 1.41 -8.22
C PHE A 151 -0.46 1.96 -6.80
N ARG A 152 -1.69 2.12 -6.31
CA ARG A 152 -1.95 2.52 -4.93
C ARG A 152 -1.37 1.52 -3.94
N GLU A 153 -1.65 0.24 -4.12
CA GLU A 153 -1.14 -0.81 -3.23
C GLU A 153 0.39 -0.94 -3.34
N MET A 154 0.94 -0.81 -4.55
CA MET A 154 2.38 -0.82 -4.77
C MET A 154 3.11 0.32 -4.05
N VAL A 155 2.56 1.53 -4.08
CA VAL A 155 3.15 2.70 -3.41
C VAL A 155 3.04 2.59 -1.89
N SER A 156 1.99 1.95 -1.38
CA SER A 156 1.73 1.80 0.06
C SER A 156 2.45 0.60 0.69
N ALA A 157 2.91 -0.35 -0.11
CA ALA A 157 3.53 -1.58 0.36
C ALA A 157 4.89 -1.35 1.02
N HIS A 158 5.26 -2.29 1.90
CA HIS A 158 6.61 -2.41 2.45
C HIS A 158 7.33 -3.55 1.73
N TYR A 159 8.54 -3.31 1.29
CA TYR A 159 9.33 -4.28 0.53
C TYR A 159 10.59 -4.69 1.27
N LEU A 160 11.03 -5.90 1.02
CA LEU A 160 12.35 -6.37 1.42
C LEU A 160 13.37 -5.97 0.35
N LEU A 161 14.43 -5.27 0.75
CA LEU A 161 15.54 -4.89 -0.13
C LEU A 161 16.82 -5.60 0.34
N PRO A 162 17.40 -6.51 -0.46
CA PRO A 162 18.66 -7.16 -0.13
C PRO A 162 19.81 -6.15 -0.18
N ILE A 163 20.65 -6.19 0.84
CA ILE A 163 21.80 -5.32 0.97
C ILE A 163 23.05 -6.12 1.32
N HIS A 164 24.20 -5.50 1.23
CA HIS A 164 25.45 -5.96 1.78
C HIS A 164 26.09 -4.85 2.60
N MET A 165 26.31 -5.13 3.88
CA MET A 165 26.97 -4.22 4.79
C MET A 165 28.47 -4.57 4.88
N SER A 166 29.34 -3.56 4.74
CA SER A 166 30.79 -3.72 4.98
C SER A 166 31.06 -3.58 6.48
N GLY A 167 31.55 -4.66 7.10
CA GLY A 167 31.93 -4.71 8.52
C GLY A 167 31.86 -6.13 9.07
N ASP A 168 32.52 -6.38 10.18
CA ASP A 168 32.39 -7.66 10.90
C ASP A 168 31.12 -7.64 11.73
N PHE A 169 30.01 -8.07 11.13
CA PHE A 169 28.76 -8.33 11.83
C PHE A 169 28.77 -9.78 12.28
N ASN A 170 29.12 -10.01 13.52
CA ASN A 170 29.11 -11.33 14.12
C ASN A 170 27.72 -11.64 14.67
N GLY A 171 26.92 -12.32 13.87
CA GLY A 171 25.81 -13.14 14.34
C GLY A 171 24.54 -12.41 14.76
N SER A 172 23.54 -13.19 15.05
CA SER A 172 22.19 -12.89 15.49
C SER A 172 22.11 -11.81 16.57
N GLY A 173 21.48 -10.68 16.29
CA GLY A 173 21.18 -9.63 17.26
C GLY A 173 21.13 -8.24 16.62
N GLU A 174 20.60 -7.29 17.36
CA GLU A 174 20.61 -5.88 17.01
C GLU A 174 22.04 -5.41 16.73
N THR A 175 22.24 -4.80 15.59
CA THR A 175 23.52 -4.25 15.20
C THR A 175 23.42 -2.74 15.13
N VAL A 176 24.11 -2.04 16.01
CA VAL A 176 24.26 -0.59 15.89
C VAL A 176 25.15 -0.28 14.69
N LEU A 177 24.58 0.32 13.66
CA LEU A 177 25.33 0.76 12.50
C LEU A 177 26.30 1.89 12.91
N LYS A 178 27.60 1.63 12.77
CA LYS A 178 28.62 2.66 12.97
C LYS A 178 28.48 3.73 11.87
N LYS A 179 28.83 4.97 12.19
CA LYS A 179 28.74 6.11 11.26
C LYS A 179 29.40 5.86 9.90
N ASP A 180 30.39 4.99 9.84
CA ASP A 180 31.20 4.68 8.65
C ASP A 180 30.78 3.35 7.97
N THR A 181 29.70 2.70 8.41
CA THR A 181 29.18 1.48 7.77
C THR A 181 28.77 1.80 6.34
N LYS A 182 29.39 1.13 5.36
CA LYS A 182 28.98 1.23 3.96
C LYS A 182 27.92 0.18 3.68
N ILE A 183 26.78 0.62 3.17
CA ILE A 183 25.71 -0.24 2.72
C ILE A 183 25.76 -0.26 1.19
N ASN A 184 25.94 -1.45 0.62
CA ASN A 184 25.86 -1.68 -0.81
C ASN A 184 24.54 -2.35 -1.12
N ILE A 185 23.87 -1.92 -2.17
CA ILE A 185 22.60 -2.45 -2.62
C ILE A 185 22.86 -3.36 -3.82
N TYR A 186 22.21 -4.54 -3.83
CA TYR A 186 22.28 -5.43 -4.97
C TYR A 186 21.51 -4.85 -6.15
N GLY A 187 22.07 -4.99 -7.34
CA GLY A 187 21.42 -4.67 -8.61
C GLY A 187 21.30 -5.93 -9.48
N ILE A 188 20.30 -5.95 -10.33
CA ILE A 188 20.12 -6.99 -11.37
C ILE A 188 20.31 -6.35 -12.72
N ASN A 189 21.17 -6.93 -13.55
CA ASN A 189 21.29 -6.55 -14.94
C ASN A 189 20.21 -7.25 -15.76
N LEU A 190 19.31 -6.48 -16.30
CA LEU A 190 18.29 -6.93 -17.24
C LEU A 190 18.87 -7.00 -18.67
N GLU A 191 18.15 -7.65 -19.57
CA GLU A 191 18.47 -7.65 -21.00
C GLU A 191 18.55 -6.20 -21.51
N GLY A 192 19.51 -5.93 -22.41
CA GLY A 192 19.78 -4.57 -22.89
C GLY A 192 20.68 -3.72 -22.00
N GLY A 193 21.26 -4.28 -20.92
CA GLY A 193 22.22 -3.59 -20.04
C GLY A 193 21.56 -2.63 -19.04
N VAL A 194 20.25 -2.71 -18.86
CA VAL A 194 19.51 -1.93 -17.87
C VAL A 194 19.75 -2.52 -16.48
N ASN A 195 20.16 -1.67 -15.55
CA ASN A 195 20.35 -2.08 -14.14
C ASN A 195 19.08 -1.77 -13.34
N ALA A 196 18.50 -2.79 -12.70
CA ALA A 196 17.30 -2.67 -11.88
C ALA A 196 17.59 -3.04 -10.43
N LEU A 197 16.88 -2.36 -9.51
CA LEU A 197 16.92 -2.64 -8.09
C LEU A 197 15.94 -3.77 -7.75
N PRO A 198 16.36 -4.93 -7.22
CA PRO A 198 15.43 -5.98 -6.82
C PRO A 198 14.77 -5.63 -5.49
N VAL A 199 13.44 -5.75 -5.44
CA VAL A 199 12.65 -5.62 -4.22
C VAL A 199 11.65 -6.77 -4.12
N PHE A 200 11.27 -7.16 -2.91
CA PHE A 200 10.47 -8.36 -2.69
C PHE A 200 9.25 -8.06 -1.83
N THR A 201 8.12 -8.64 -2.20
CA THR A 201 6.85 -8.48 -1.48
C THR A 201 6.82 -9.25 -0.17
N ASP A 202 7.64 -10.28 -0.04
CA ASP A 202 7.67 -11.19 1.11
C ASP A 202 8.97 -12.02 1.15
N TRP A 203 9.17 -12.71 2.27
CA TRP A 203 10.34 -13.54 2.49
C TRP A 203 10.39 -14.77 1.56
N THR A 204 9.26 -15.28 1.09
CA THR A 204 9.22 -16.42 0.15
C THR A 204 9.77 -15.99 -1.21
N ALA A 205 9.35 -14.82 -1.71
CA ALA A 205 9.88 -14.25 -2.95
C ALA A 205 11.38 -13.97 -2.85
N LEU A 206 11.85 -13.42 -1.72
CA LEU A 206 13.26 -13.17 -1.47
C LEU A 206 14.08 -14.46 -1.41
N LYS A 207 13.58 -15.51 -0.74
CA LYS A 207 14.22 -16.85 -0.72
C LYS A 207 14.34 -17.43 -2.12
N ASN A 208 13.27 -17.40 -2.90
CA ASN A 208 13.29 -17.92 -4.27
C ASN A 208 14.33 -17.20 -5.15
N TRP A 209 14.54 -15.91 -4.92
CA TRP A 209 15.60 -15.19 -5.59
C TRP A 209 16.98 -15.58 -5.09
N ALA A 210 17.16 -15.73 -3.78
CA ALA A 210 18.44 -16.11 -3.17
C ALA A 210 18.94 -17.48 -3.67
N ASP A 211 18.03 -18.44 -3.87
CA ASP A 211 18.35 -19.77 -4.38
C ASP A 211 18.82 -19.75 -5.85
N LYS A 212 18.44 -18.73 -6.62
CA LYS A 212 18.77 -18.54 -8.05
C LYS A 212 19.78 -17.43 -8.30
N GLY A 213 20.03 -16.60 -7.29
CA GLY A 213 20.74 -15.33 -7.37
C GLY A 213 22.23 -15.41 -7.01
N PRO A 214 22.81 -14.30 -6.59
CA PRO A 214 24.25 -14.21 -6.33
C PRO A 214 24.67 -15.12 -5.18
N ALA A 215 25.63 -16.00 -5.43
CA ALA A 215 26.15 -17.00 -4.50
C ALA A 215 26.71 -16.42 -3.17
N ASN A 216 26.80 -15.11 -3.04
CA ASN A 216 27.46 -14.43 -1.91
C ASN A 216 26.49 -13.56 -1.07
N TRP A 217 25.17 -13.70 -1.24
CA TRP A 217 24.24 -12.95 -0.41
C TRP A 217 24.23 -13.48 1.04
N LYS A 218 24.49 -12.61 2.00
CA LYS A 218 24.58 -12.94 3.42
C LYS A 218 23.25 -12.82 4.18
N GLN A 219 22.11 -12.81 3.48
CA GLN A 219 20.75 -12.61 4.04
C GLN A 219 20.53 -11.26 4.73
N GLU A 220 21.39 -10.29 4.47
CA GLU A 220 21.23 -8.92 4.97
C GLU A 220 20.12 -8.23 4.17
N THR A 221 19.10 -7.73 4.86
CA THR A 221 17.90 -7.19 4.23
C THR A 221 17.37 -6.01 5.03
N ILE A 222 16.88 -4.99 4.37
CA ILE A 222 16.17 -3.87 4.99
C ILE A 222 14.74 -3.79 4.48
N ILE A 223 13.85 -3.24 5.30
CA ILE A 223 12.47 -2.93 4.92
C ILE A 223 12.46 -1.53 4.33
N VAL A 224 11.91 -1.39 3.13
CA VAL A 224 11.82 -0.12 2.40
C VAL A 224 10.42 0.10 1.88
N ARG A 225 10.04 1.37 1.70
CA ARG A 225 8.80 1.79 1.02
C ARG A 225 9.14 2.35 -0.35
N PHE A 226 8.13 2.58 -1.16
CA PHE A 226 8.29 3.12 -2.51
C PHE A 226 9.17 4.39 -2.56
N PRO A 227 9.00 5.43 -1.72
CA PRO A 227 9.88 6.59 -1.72
C PRO A 227 11.34 6.26 -1.39
N ASP A 228 11.56 5.26 -0.53
CA ASP A 228 12.90 4.82 -0.17
C ASP A 228 13.59 4.11 -1.34
N ILE A 229 12.82 3.29 -2.09
CA ILE A 229 13.28 2.67 -3.34
C ILE A 229 13.74 3.74 -4.32
N LEU A 230 12.93 4.80 -4.52
CA LEU A 230 13.30 5.91 -5.41
C LEU A 230 14.61 6.58 -5.01
N GLY A 231 14.84 6.74 -3.70
CA GLY A 231 16.10 7.27 -3.15
C GLY A 231 17.31 6.38 -3.40
N CYS A 232 17.10 5.09 -3.72
CA CYS A 232 18.16 4.12 -4.03
C CYS A 232 18.45 4.02 -5.53
N LEU A 233 17.55 4.48 -6.39
CA LEU A 233 17.72 4.39 -7.85
C LEU A 233 18.86 5.29 -8.33
N LYS A 234 19.64 4.79 -9.28
CA LYS A 234 20.69 5.54 -9.97
C LYS A 234 20.24 5.84 -11.38
N ASN A 235 20.41 7.10 -11.81
CA ASN A 235 20.33 7.57 -13.21
C ASN A 235 19.35 6.76 -14.08
N ASP A 236 18.12 7.17 -14.20
CA ASP A 236 17.08 6.58 -15.06
C ASP A 236 16.87 5.05 -14.88
N GLY A 237 17.38 4.50 -13.80
CA GLY A 237 17.20 3.11 -13.42
C GLY A 237 15.76 2.82 -13.00
N GLY A 238 15.39 1.53 -13.05
CA GLY A 238 14.12 1.04 -12.54
C GLY A 238 14.30 0.10 -11.36
N PHE A 239 13.21 -0.45 -10.89
CA PHE A 239 13.24 -1.54 -9.92
C PHE A 239 12.38 -2.71 -10.41
N ILE A 240 12.67 -3.89 -9.90
CA ILE A 240 11.95 -5.11 -10.25
C ILE A 240 11.40 -5.75 -8.98
N ILE A 241 10.10 -5.97 -8.95
CA ILE A 241 9.41 -6.66 -7.87
C ILE A 241 9.52 -8.16 -8.14
N ASN A 242 9.89 -8.94 -7.12
CA ASN A 242 9.94 -10.41 -7.15
C ASN A 242 10.67 -10.99 -8.38
N PRO A 243 11.91 -10.58 -8.70
CA PRO A 243 12.63 -11.11 -9.85
C PRO A 243 12.74 -12.65 -9.79
N TYR A 244 12.67 -13.28 -10.97
CA TYR A 244 12.68 -14.75 -11.15
C TYR A 244 11.49 -15.50 -10.55
N GLY A 245 10.48 -14.79 -10.03
CA GLY A 245 9.22 -15.36 -9.56
C GLY A 245 8.09 -15.24 -10.59
N PRO A 246 6.96 -15.92 -10.35
CA PRO A 246 5.78 -15.81 -11.20
C PRO A 246 5.12 -14.44 -11.16
N THR A 247 5.43 -13.63 -10.14
CA THR A 247 4.93 -12.26 -9.94
C THR A 247 6.00 -11.22 -10.21
N SER A 248 6.94 -11.53 -11.11
CA SER A 248 8.00 -10.59 -11.48
C SER A 248 7.42 -9.40 -12.26
N PHE A 249 7.70 -8.18 -11.78
CA PHE A 249 7.18 -6.97 -12.39
C PHE A 249 8.24 -5.87 -12.43
N TYR A 250 8.57 -5.39 -13.64
CA TYR A 250 9.57 -4.36 -13.82
C TYR A 250 8.94 -2.96 -13.91
N MET A 251 9.37 -2.07 -13.04
CA MET A 251 9.04 -0.65 -13.05
C MET A 251 10.17 0.14 -13.70
N ASN A 252 9.95 0.59 -14.90
CA ASN A 252 10.89 1.47 -15.61
C ASN A 252 10.78 2.92 -15.12
N SER A 253 11.73 3.76 -15.52
CA SER A 253 11.77 5.17 -15.14
C SER A 253 10.54 5.97 -15.62
N GLU A 254 9.97 5.63 -16.76
CA GLU A 254 8.79 6.29 -17.32
C GLU A 254 7.55 6.04 -16.45
N ASN A 255 7.29 4.78 -16.08
CA ASN A 255 6.20 4.41 -15.19
C ASN A 255 6.37 5.01 -13.78
N ILE A 256 7.61 4.99 -13.26
CA ILE A 256 7.95 5.62 -11.99
C ILE A 256 7.63 7.12 -12.04
N ASN A 257 8.08 7.82 -13.08
CA ASN A 257 7.82 9.24 -13.24
C ASN A 257 6.31 9.54 -13.35
N SER A 258 5.56 8.69 -14.03
CA SER A 258 4.11 8.81 -14.13
C SER A 258 3.43 8.74 -12.76
N ILE A 259 3.85 7.78 -11.93
CA ILE A 259 3.34 7.63 -10.56
C ILE A 259 3.76 8.82 -9.69
N VAL A 260 5.05 9.16 -9.70
CA VAL A 260 5.60 10.24 -8.87
C VAL A 260 4.96 11.58 -9.18
N ASN A 261 4.63 11.83 -10.44
CA ASN A 261 3.95 13.06 -10.86
C ASN A 261 2.42 13.01 -10.70
N SER A 262 1.85 11.87 -10.30
CA SER A 262 0.41 11.76 -10.08
C SER A 262 -0.03 12.60 -8.87
N PRO A 263 -1.21 13.23 -8.91
CA PRO A 263 -1.73 14.00 -7.79
C PRO A 263 -1.79 13.19 -6.48
N GLY A 264 -2.18 11.93 -6.55
CA GLY A 264 -2.26 11.05 -5.38
C GLY A 264 -0.90 10.83 -4.71
N TYR A 265 0.15 10.57 -5.49
CA TYR A 265 1.49 10.42 -4.94
C TYR A 265 2.03 11.73 -4.38
N GLN A 266 1.84 12.84 -5.10
CA GLN A 266 2.32 14.15 -4.68
C GLN A 266 1.65 14.63 -3.40
N SER A 267 0.36 14.32 -3.20
CA SER A 267 -0.33 14.66 -1.94
C SER A 267 0.20 13.86 -0.75
N GLN A 268 0.64 12.62 -0.97
CA GLN A 268 1.07 11.71 0.08
C GLN A 268 2.57 11.81 0.40
N PHE A 269 3.42 11.98 -0.62
CA PHE A 269 4.88 11.89 -0.51
C PHE A 269 5.62 13.07 -1.16
N GLY A 270 4.94 13.92 -1.91
CA GLY A 270 5.55 15.09 -2.55
C GLY A 270 6.26 15.94 -1.51
N GLU A 271 7.45 16.47 -1.83
CA GLU A 271 7.92 17.62 -1.08
C GLU A 271 6.81 18.66 -1.17
N ALA A 272 6.44 19.27 -0.05
CA ALA A 272 5.58 20.42 -0.10
C ALA A 272 6.25 21.43 -1.05
N VAL A 273 5.86 21.41 -2.31
CA VAL A 273 6.20 22.46 -3.25
C VAL A 273 5.42 23.67 -2.74
N ILE A 274 6.06 24.33 -1.81
CA ILE A 274 5.77 25.68 -1.41
C ILE A 274 6.08 26.51 -2.66
N GLU A 275 5.15 26.61 -3.57
CA GLU A 275 5.11 27.45 -4.76
C GLU A 275 4.75 26.66 -6.04
N LYS A 276 3.55 26.08 -6.09
CA LYS A 276 2.75 26.40 -7.25
C LYS A 276 1.75 27.46 -6.82
N LYS A 277 2.10 28.73 -7.02
CA LYS A 277 1.11 29.75 -7.26
C LYS A 277 0.12 29.15 -8.24
N VAL A 278 -1.09 28.92 -7.79
CA VAL A 278 -2.23 28.74 -8.68
C VAL A 278 -2.36 30.07 -9.40
N THR A 279 -1.67 30.18 -10.53
CA THR A 279 -1.85 31.33 -11.42
C THR A 279 -3.33 31.26 -11.84
N LYS A 280 -4.05 32.31 -11.55
CA LYS A 280 -5.35 32.61 -12.17
C LYS A 280 -5.15 32.59 -13.68
N GLY A 281 -5.50 31.50 -14.30
CA GLY A 281 -5.35 31.28 -15.73
C GLY A 281 -5.87 29.89 -16.10
N GLY A 282 -7.17 29.76 -16.16
CA GLY A 282 -7.79 28.91 -17.16
C GLY A 282 -7.90 27.42 -16.98
N ASP A 283 -7.73 26.84 -15.79
CA ASP A 283 -8.05 25.42 -15.58
C ASP A 283 -9.00 25.28 -14.40
N GLU A 284 -10.23 24.94 -14.71
CA GLU A 284 -11.36 24.96 -13.79
C GLU A 284 -11.40 23.71 -12.91
N ASN A 285 -10.54 23.64 -11.89
CA ASN A 285 -10.78 22.70 -10.80
C ASN A 285 -12.01 23.18 -10.04
N LEU A 286 -13.10 22.41 -10.11
CA LEU A 286 -14.30 22.67 -9.33
C LEU A 286 -14.07 22.23 -7.88
N LEU A 287 -14.19 23.18 -6.93
CA LEU A 287 -14.18 22.89 -5.51
C LEU A 287 -15.56 23.18 -4.93
N VAL A 288 -16.16 22.17 -4.31
CA VAL A 288 -17.48 22.27 -3.67
C VAL A 288 -17.48 21.53 -2.34
N TYR A 289 -18.39 21.90 -1.45
CA TYR A 289 -18.65 21.04 -0.29
C TYR A 289 -19.34 19.75 -0.77
N PRO A 290 -18.86 18.57 -0.32
CA PRO A 290 -19.47 17.31 -0.73
C PRO A 290 -20.90 17.21 -0.17
N SER A 291 -21.81 16.70 -0.99
CA SER A 291 -23.17 16.37 -0.55
C SER A 291 -23.12 15.28 0.51
N ASP A 292 -23.93 15.39 1.55
CA ASP A 292 -23.98 14.42 2.61
C ASP A 292 -24.51 13.08 2.09
N ASN A 293 -23.71 12.04 2.24
CA ASN A 293 -24.03 10.64 2.04
C ASN A 293 -23.37 9.82 3.16
N GLU A 294 -23.52 8.52 3.14
CA GLU A 294 -22.98 7.65 4.19
C GLU A 294 -21.44 7.71 4.25
N GLU A 295 -20.76 7.68 3.11
CA GLU A 295 -19.29 7.81 2.99
C GLU A 295 -18.80 9.13 3.55
N VAL A 296 -19.36 10.25 3.06
CA VAL A 296 -19.00 11.61 3.50
C VAL A 296 -19.23 11.79 5.00
N SER A 297 -20.36 11.29 5.50
CA SER A 297 -20.71 11.38 6.93
C SER A 297 -19.74 10.56 7.80
N ALA A 298 -19.32 9.39 7.32
CA ALA A 298 -18.35 8.54 8.03
C ALA A 298 -16.96 9.19 8.05
N ILE A 299 -16.49 9.74 6.92
CA ILE A 299 -15.21 10.45 6.83
C ILE A 299 -15.22 11.68 7.75
N LYS A 300 -16.27 12.51 7.70
CA LYS A 300 -16.42 13.69 8.57
C LYS A 300 -16.30 13.32 10.04
N LYS A 301 -16.96 12.24 10.49
CA LYS A 301 -16.85 11.74 11.88
C LYS A 301 -15.43 11.37 12.27
N ARG A 302 -14.69 10.70 11.39
CA ARG A 302 -13.29 10.33 11.64
C ARG A 302 -12.38 11.56 11.71
N LEU A 303 -12.56 12.52 10.80
CA LEU A 303 -11.79 13.77 10.81
C LEU A 303 -12.01 14.57 12.09
N ILE A 304 -13.25 14.67 12.57
CA ILE A 304 -13.57 15.32 13.85
C ILE A 304 -12.91 14.58 15.02
N ALA A 305 -13.01 13.26 15.05
CA ALA A 305 -12.37 12.44 16.08
C ALA A 305 -10.85 12.60 16.06
N PHE A 306 -10.26 12.66 14.86
CA PHE A 306 -8.84 12.88 14.67
C PHE A 306 -8.40 14.27 15.19
N GLY A 307 -9.13 15.34 14.87
CA GLY A 307 -8.87 16.67 15.40
C GLY A 307 -8.93 16.72 16.94
N ASN A 308 -9.92 16.05 17.53
CA ASN A 308 -10.04 15.98 18.99
C ASN A 308 -8.90 15.21 19.68
N ALA A 309 -8.27 14.28 18.98
CA ALA A 309 -7.18 13.45 19.52
C ALA A 309 -5.80 14.12 19.43
N HIS A 310 -5.66 15.20 18.66
CA HIS A 310 -4.38 15.85 18.38
C HIS A 310 -4.42 17.33 18.74
N SER A 311 -3.73 17.70 19.82
CA SER A 311 -3.72 19.08 20.35
C SER A 311 -3.08 20.11 19.42
N GLU A 312 -2.28 19.66 18.46
CA GLU A 312 -1.59 20.49 17.47
C GLU A 312 -2.50 20.92 16.31
N ILE A 313 -3.66 20.28 16.18
CA ILE A 313 -4.62 20.58 15.11
C ILE A 313 -5.58 21.66 15.57
N ASN A 314 -5.58 22.80 14.90
CA ASN A 314 -6.45 23.92 15.17
C ASN A 314 -7.73 23.87 14.35
N LEU A 315 -7.66 23.35 13.12
CA LEU A 315 -8.79 23.31 12.20
C LEU A 315 -8.65 22.14 11.23
N ILE A 316 -9.78 21.52 10.88
CA ILE A 316 -9.92 20.61 9.74
C ILE A 316 -11.17 21.00 8.96
N ASP A 317 -11.05 21.05 7.64
CA ASP A 317 -12.20 21.15 6.73
C ASP A 317 -12.05 20.17 5.57
N MET A 318 -13.15 19.86 4.88
CA MET A 318 -13.18 18.89 3.79
C MET A 318 -14.01 19.41 2.62
N MET A 319 -13.41 19.44 1.43
CA MET A 319 -14.06 19.81 0.18
C MET A 319 -13.96 18.68 -0.84
N LEU A 320 -14.88 18.62 -1.78
CA LEU A 320 -14.79 17.77 -2.96
C LEU A 320 -14.14 18.57 -4.08
N ARG A 321 -13.04 18.04 -4.61
CA ARG A 321 -12.36 18.57 -5.79
C ARG A 321 -12.70 17.69 -6.98
N VAL A 322 -13.03 18.31 -8.09
CA VAL A 322 -13.21 17.67 -9.39
C VAL A 322 -12.25 18.36 -10.36
N ASP A 323 -11.31 17.61 -10.93
CA ASP A 323 -10.36 18.15 -11.89
C ASP A 323 -10.95 18.20 -13.31
N GLU A 324 -10.17 18.72 -14.26
CA GLU A 324 -10.56 18.87 -15.67
C GLU A 324 -10.87 17.53 -16.37
N THR A 325 -10.36 16.43 -15.85
CA THR A 325 -10.64 15.08 -16.38
C THR A 325 -11.92 14.47 -15.77
N GLY A 326 -12.53 15.14 -14.80
CA GLY A 326 -13.66 14.64 -14.02
C GLY A 326 -13.25 13.75 -12.85
N THR A 327 -11.93 13.59 -12.58
CA THR A 327 -11.44 12.82 -11.43
C THR A 327 -11.80 13.55 -10.14
N LYS A 328 -12.33 12.79 -9.17
CA LYS A 328 -12.79 13.31 -7.88
C LYS A 328 -11.80 12.98 -6.77
N SER A 329 -11.53 13.94 -5.90
CA SER A 329 -10.79 13.76 -4.65
C SER A 329 -11.43 14.53 -3.51
N TYR A 330 -11.28 14.04 -2.27
CA TYR A 330 -11.57 14.88 -1.10
C TYR A 330 -10.32 15.66 -0.72
N LEU A 331 -10.41 16.98 -0.77
CA LEU A 331 -9.38 17.89 -0.31
C LEU A 331 -9.57 18.15 1.19
N ILE A 332 -8.64 17.65 2.00
CA ILE A 332 -8.61 17.88 3.45
C ILE A 332 -7.71 19.07 3.73
N ILE A 333 -8.29 20.13 4.28
CA ILE A 333 -7.59 21.36 4.63
C ILE A 333 -7.36 21.35 6.14
N MET A 334 -6.12 21.55 6.56
CA MET A 334 -5.75 21.49 7.98
C MET A 334 -4.93 22.71 8.39
N ASP A 335 -5.22 23.23 9.58
CA ASP A 335 -4.37 24.19 10.29
C ASP A 335 -3.70 23.44 11.45
N ILE A 336 -2.37 23.36 11.41
CA ILE A 336 -1.57 22.51 12.30
C ILE A 336 -0.41 23.33 12.86
N ASP A 337 -0.27 23.34 14.19
CA ASP A 337 0.85 23.95 14.92
C ASP A 337 2.02 22.98 15.08
N ASP A 338 2.51 22.42 13.97
CA ASP A 338 3.66 21.53 13.94
C ASP A 338 4.41 21.74 12.62
N GLU A 339 5.75 21.68 12.67
CA GLU A 339 6.58 21.84 11.47
C GLU A 339 6.47 20.61 10.53
N ASP A 340 6.27 19.42 11.10
CA ASP A 340 6.09 18.18 10.34
C ASP A 340 4.60 17.86 10.13
N VAL A 341 3.94 18.62 9.26
CA VAL A 341 2.52 18.41 8.91
C VAL A 341 2.24 17.08 8.22
N ARG A 342 3.23 16.47 7.57
CA ARG A 342 3.06 15.25 6.77
C ARG A 342 2.69 14.03 7.60
N LYS A 343 3.17 13.93 8.83
CA LYS A 343 2.79 12.84 9.75
C LYS A 343 1.29 12.82 10.01
N TYR A 344 0.65 14.00 10.08
CA TYR A 344 -0.80 14.11 10.25
C TYR A 344 -1.55 13.72 9.00
N TYR A 345 -1.08 14.11 7.81
CA TYR A 345 -1.69 13.73 6.54
C TYR A 345 -1.70 12.21 6.37
N LYS A 346 -0.57 11.56 6.65
CA LYS A 346 -0.47 10.11 6.62
C LYS A 346 -1.46 9.46 7.58
N SER A 347 -1.50 9.92 8.83
CA SER A 347 -2.40 9.37 9.85
C SER A 347 -3.88 9.58 9.51
N VAL A 348 -4.25 10.73 8.94
CA VAL A 348 -5.61 10.98 8.44
C VAL A 348 -5.94 10.03 7.29
N TYR A 349 -5.04 9.88 6.31
CA TYR A 349 -5.24 8.95 5.21
C TYR A 349 -5.46 7.53 5.72
N GLU A 350 -4.59 7.02 6.57
CA GLU A 350 -4.71 5.70 7.17
C GLU A 350 -6.02 5.51 7.93
N SER A 351 -6.50 6.55 8.62
CA SER A 351 -7.75 6.51 9.35
C SER A 351 -9.00 6.53 8.48
N CYS A 352 -8.93 7.04 7.25
CA CYS A 352 -10.09 7.22 6.37
C CYS A 352 -10.11 6.29 5.16
N ARG A 353 -9.00 5.63 4.83
CA ARG A 353 -8.86 4.82 3.59
C ARG A 353 -9.90 3.73 3.44
N ASP A 354 -10.35 3.13 4.55
CA ASP A 354 -11.37 2.09 4.58
C ASP A 354 -12.79 2.60 4.28
N LEU A 355 -12.97 3.92 4.29
CA LEU A 355 -14.25 4.57 4.02
C LEU A 355 -14.38 5.08 2.57
N LEU A 356 -13.27 5.16 1.83
CA LEU A 356 -13.26 5.65 0.45
C LEU A 356 -13.91 4.63 -0.49
N ARG A 357 -15.01 5.01 -1.14
CA ARG A 357 -15.79 4.16 -2.06
C ARG A 357 -15.94 4.83 -3.43
N GLU A 358 -16.64 5.97 -3.48
CA GLU A 358 -16.90 6.72 -4.70
C GLU A 358 -15.75 7.66 -5.07
N VAL A 359 -15.04 8.15 -4.03
CA VAL A 359 -13.89 9.03 -4.18
C VAL A 359 -12.67 8.31 -3.62
N VAL A 360 -11.72 7.99 -4.49
CA VAL A 360 -10.58 7.11 -4.16
C VAL A 360 -9.41 7.88 -3.57
N TYR A 361 -9.36 9.21 -3.74
CA TYR A 361 -8.22 10.04 -3.37
C TYR A 361 -8.54 11.00 -2.24
N LEU A 362 -7.59 11.13 -1.30
CA LEU A 362 -7.53 12.24 -0.35
C LEU A 362 -6.36 13.13 -0.71
N ASP A 363 -6.66 14.39 -1.03
CA ASP A 363 -5.67 15.43 -1.19
C ASP A 363 -5.54 16.20 0.13
N PHE A 364 -4.36 16.72 0.42
CA PHE A 364 -4.11 17.46 1.65
C PHE A 364 -3.50 18.83 1.37
N ALA A 365 -3.93 19.84 2.12
CA ALA A 365 -3.35 21.16 2.10
C ALA A 365 -3.35 21.76 3.51
N THR A 366 -2.33 22.54 3.82
CA THR A 366 -2.41 23.43 4.99
C THR A 366 -3.29 24.62 4.67
N LEU A 367 -3.89 25.22 5.70
CA LEU A 367 -4.69 26.44 5.53
C LEU A 367 -3.88 27.58 4.86
N LYS A 368 -2.57 27.65 5.13
CA LYS A 368 -1.66 28.61 4.49
C LYS A 368 -1.44 28.35 2.99
N GLN A 369 -1.45 27.08 2.57
CA GLN A 369 -1.32 26.68 1.16
C GLN A 369 -2.65 26.84 0.40
N ALA A 370 -3.75 26.79 1.13
CA ALA A 370 -5.10 26.87 0.61
C ALA A 370 -5.68 28.31 0.68
N ASP A 371 -4.87 29.33 0.35
CA ASP A 371 -5.30 30.74 0.33
C ASP A 371 -6.57 30.95 -0.51
N PHE A 372 -6.76 30.17 -1.57
CA PHE A 372 -7.97 30.14 -2.36
C PHE A 372 -9.17 29.55 -1.60
N ALA A 373 -8.94 28.61 -0.69
CA ALA A 373 -10.01 28.00 0.10
C ALA A 373 -10.49 28.92 1.20
N SER A 374 -9.65 29.81 1.74
CA SER A 374 -10.04 30.77 2.76
C SER A 374 -11.16 31.72 2.27
N ASN A 375 -11.18 32.01 0.97
CA ASN A 375 -12.24 32.79 0.33
C ASN A 375 -13.51 31.96 0.02
N MET A 376 -13.40 30.64 -0.02
CA MET A 376 -14.51 29.72 -0.30
C MET A 376 -15.10 29.11 0.98
N MET A 377 -14.37 29.13 2.08
CA MET A 377 -14.82 28.68 3.40
C MET A 377 -15.88 29.66 3.97
N LYS A 378 -17.04 29.71 3.34
CA LYS A 378 -18.21 30.50 3.81
C LYS A 378 -19.00 29.78 4.91
N GLN A 379 -18.72 28.52 5.16
CA GLN A 379 -19.33 27.68 6.19
C GLN A 379 -18.36 27.53 7.38
N GLU A 380 -18.88 27.18 8.53
CA GLU A 380 -18.03 26.79 9.65
C GLU A 380 -17.19 25.55 9.27
N PRO A 381 -15.89 25.52 9.63
CA PRO A 381 -15.04 24.37 9.34
C PRO A 381 -15.58 23.11 10.04
N LEU A 382 -15.28 21.95 9.48
CA LEU A 382 -15.71 20.65 10.00
C LEU A 382 -15.26 20.41 11.45
N TYR A 383 -14.05 20.86 11.77
CA TYR A 383 -13.47 20.83 13.11
C TYR A 383 -12.74 22.13 13.39
N LYS A 384 -12.93 22.69 14.57
CA LYS A 384 -12.17 23.82 15.09
C LYS A 384 -11.90 23.60 16.57
N LYS A 385 -10.64 23.74 16.95
CA LYS A 385 -10.21 23.69 18.35
C LYS A 385 -10.83 24.84 19.13
N HIS A 386 -11.41 24.54 20.27
CA HIS A 386 -12.03 25.51 21.19
C HIS A 386 -11.04 26.00 22.25
#